data_0dc73470ff48c9c1f315b38d8c5177b6
#
_entry.id   0dc73470ff48c9c1f315b38d8c5177b6
#
_cell.length_a   1.000
_cell.length_b   1.000
_cell.length_c   1.000
_cell.angle_alpha   90.00
_cell.angle_beta   90.00
_cell.angle_gamma   90.00
#
_symmetry.space_group_name_H-M   'P 1'
#
loop_
_entity.id
_entity.type
_entity.pdbx_description
1 polymer ?
#
loop_
_entity_poly.entity_id
_entity_poly.type
_entity_poly.pdbx_seq_one_letter_code
_entity_poly.pdbx_strand_id
1 'polypeptide(L)'
;IRVPHNVKVAAFIIMFLGGHFISNAVSPFKISWLMSYVPDKKRGRFTANKEIISLLGGMIFSYIMGAVIDRYNALGNSRTGFLISAATIFTLSLLHLISLLAVKEDNIPSAPEEKKISAKDVISNTLLNKNMRRIILLNILWQFGTGISTSFFGTYQINELGFSLKYVAILSALYSIVRVIFSRFFGKFADKHSWADMLFLSFSIGACGFLVNTFTAPANGTVFYALYYMIYAIYMAGTNSGIMNITFDYASHENRAAALGISSAFGGCAGFLASLLGAKILSAVQANGNAIFSHTVYAQQILSFVTFLIFSAVVIYIKTVIVKMKRIDE
;
A
#
# COMPACT_ATOMS: atom_id res chain seq x y z
N ILE A 1 12.87 -10.22 -36.37
CA ILE A 1 11.76 -11.18 -36.16
C ILE A 1 10.58 -10.42 -35.59
N ARG A 2 9.46 -10.30 -36.35
CA ARG A 2 8.22 -9.68 -35.83
C ARG A 2 7.50 -10.72 -34.97
N VAL A 3 7.68 -10.59 -33.66
CA VAL A 3 6.96 -11.41 -32.68
C VAL A 3 5.46 -11.08 -32.73
N PRO A 4 4.55 -12.05 -32.85
CA PRO A 4 3.10 -11.83 -32.86
C PRO A 4 2.63 -11.04 -31.65
N HIS A 5 1.59 -10.21 -31.82
CA HIS A 5 1.09 -9.33 -30.75
C HIS A 5 0.69 -10.14 -29.48
N ASN A 6 0.01 -11.26 -29.67
CA ASN A 6 -0.43 -12.11 -28.55
C ASN A 6 0.74 -12.67 -27.72
N VAL A 7 1.87 -12.99 -28.38
CA VAL A 7 3.07 -13.47 -27.69
C VAL A 7 3.73 -12.35 -26.89
N LYS A 8 3.72 -11.12 -27.39
CA LYS A 8 4.23 -9.95 -26.64
C LYS A 8 3.39 -9.67 -25.39
N VAL A 9 2.06 -9.72 -25.54
CA VAL A 9 1.11 -9.51 -24.44
C VAL A 9 1.28 -10.63 -23.39
N ALA A 10 1.33 -11.88 -23.83
CA ALA A 10 1.53 -13.01 -22.91
C ALA A 10 2.87 -12.91 -22.15
N ALA A 11 3.97 -12.60 -22.86
CA ALA A 11 5.27 -12.40 -22.26
C ALA A 11 5.27 -11.25 -21.24
N PHE A 12 4.64 -10.12 -21.58
CA PHE A 12 4.47 -9.00 -20.66
C PHE A 12 3.71 -9.41 -19.39
N ILE A 13 2.58 -10.10 -19.54
CA ILE A 13 1.77 -10.57 -18.40
C ILE A 13 2.59 -11.51 -17.50
N ILE A 14 3.27 -12.49 -18.10
CA ILE A 14 4.10 -13.46 -17.35
C ILE A 14 5.23 -12.75 -16.60
N MET A 15 5.95 -11.84 -17.24
CA MET A 15 7.04 -11.09 -16.62
C MET A 15 6.52 -10.17 -15.51
N PHE A 16 5.40 -9.49 -15.73
CA PHE A 16 4.77 -8.60 -14.76
C PHE A 16 4.30 -9.38 -13.52
N LEU A 17 3.55 -10.47 -13.72
CA LEU A 17 3.09 -11.32 -12.62
C LEU A 17 4.24 -11.98 -11.89
N GLY A 18 5.24 -12.50 -12.62
CA GLY A 18 6.45 -13.09 -12.05
C GLY A 18 7.23 -12.10 -11.19
N GLY A 19 7.45 -10.88 -11.69
CA GLY A 19 8.11 -9.82 -10.95
C GLY A 19 7.37 -9.43 -9.68
N HIS A 20 6.04 -9.28 -9.76
CA HIS A 20 5.20 -9.02 -8.59
C HIS A 20 5.21 -10.16 -7.58
N PHE A 21 5.14 -11.40 -8.04
CA PHE A 21 5.19 -12.58 -7.17
C PHE A 21 6.51 -12.64 -6.41
N ILE A 22 7.64 -12.52 -7.11
CA ILE A 22 8.99 -12.54 -6.49
C ILE A 22 9.14 -11.37 -5.52
N SER A 23 8.73 -10.17 -5.90
CA SER A 23 8.81 -8.98 -5.04
C SER A 23 8.01 -9.16 -3.75
N ASN A 24 6.79 -9.67 -3.83
CA ASN A 24 5.95 -9.91 -2.66
C ASN A 24 6.48 -11.06 -1.78
N ALA A 25 7.05 -12.11 -2.38
CA ALA A 25 7.65 -13.22 -1.64
C ALA A 25 8.91 -12.78 -0.86
N VAL A 26 9.75 -11.94 -1.47
CA VAL A 26 11.02 -11.48 -0.86
C VAL A 26 10.81 -10.34 0.13
N SER A 27 9.79 -9.51 -0.07
CA SER A 27 9.54 -8.29 0.72
C SER A 27 9.49 -8.52 2.24
N PRO A 28 8.78 -9.53 2.78
CA PRO A 28 8.74 -9.76 4.23
C PRO A 28 10.10 -10.08 4.84
N PHE A 29 10.91 -10.88 4.14
CA PHE A 29 12.26 -11.24 4.58
C PHE A 29 13.18 -10.01 4.59
N LYS A 30 13.18 -9.23 3.50
CA LYS A 30 13.92 -7.98 3.39
C LYS A 30 13.54 -6.98 4.49
N ILE A 31 12.26 -6.83 4.78
CA ILE A 31 11.77 -5.92 5.82
C ILE A 31 12.21 -6.41 7.20
N SER A 32 12.03 -7.69 7.48
CA SER A 32 12.43 -8.29 8.76
C SER A 32 13.93 -8.13 9.00
N TRP A 33 14.75 -8.45 7.98
CA TRP A 33 16.19 -8.28 8.02
C TRP A 33 16.58 -6.81 8.26
N LEU A 34 16.00 -5.87 7.52
CA LEU A 34 16.29 -4.45 7.71
C LEU A 34 15.90 -3.97 9.12
N MET A 35 14.80 -4.45 9.67
CA MET A 35 14.30 -4.07 11.00
C MET A 35 15.13 -4.70 12.14
N SER A 36 15.90 -5.75 11.90
CA SER A 36 16.81 -6.32 12.92
C SER A 36 17.93 -5.36 13.30
N TYR A 37 18.31 -4.43 12.42
CA TYR A 37 19.30 -3.37 12.69
C TYR A 37 18.70 -2.15 13.40
N VAL A 38 17.39 -2.08 13.59
CA VAL A 38 16.71 -0.89 14.14
C VAL A 38 16.20 -1.17 15.54
N PRO A 39 16.70 -0.45 16.57
CA PRO A 39 16.18 -0.55 17.93
C PRO A 39 14.66 -0.29 17.97
N ASP A 40 13.93 -1.05 18.77
CA ASP A 40 12.47 -1.01 18.87
C ASP A 40 11.93 0.40 19.11
N LYS A 41 12.57 1.15 20.02
CA LYS A 41 12.22 2.54 20.35
C LYS A 41 12.40 3.55 19.20
N LYS A 42 13.09 3.18 18.12
CA LYS A 42 13.37 4.08 16.97
C LYS A 42 12.71 3.61 15.68
N ARG A 43 11.93 2.51 15.70
CA ARG A 43 11.29 1.94 14.51
C ARG A 43 10.35 2.91 13.82
N GLY A 44 9.57 3.67 14.58
CA GLY A 44 8.65 4.65 14.03
C GLY A 44 9.35 5.73 13.21
N ARG A 45 10.41 6.33 13.78
CA ARG A 45 11.22 7.34 13.07
C ARG A 45 11.94 6.76 11.85
N PHE A 46 12.49 5.57 11.99
CA PHE A 46 13.18 4.89 10.88
C PHE A 46 12.21 4.61 9.73
N THR A 47 11.05 4.03 10.02
CA THR A 47 10.03 3.71 9.01
C THR A 47 9.52 4.98 8.33
N ALA A 48 9.27 6.05 9.10
CA ALA A 48 8.85 7.33 8.56
C ALA A 48 9.93 7.94 7.64
N ASN A 49 11.20 7.95 8.04
CA ASN A 49 12.29 8.46 7.22
C ASN A 49 12.48 7.64 5.93
N LYS A 50 12.42 6.30 6.03
CA LYS A 50 12.45 5.40 4.87
C LYS A 50 11.31 5.72 3.90
N GLU A 51 10.10 5.92 4.40
CA GLU A 51 8.95 6.25 3.58
C GLU A 51 9.11 7.62 2.90
N ILE A 52 9.56 8.63 3.62
CA ILE A 52 9.84 9.97 3.09
C ILE A 52 10.85 9.90 1.94
N ILE A 53 11.98 9.23 2.14
CA ILE A 53 13.01 9.08 1.10
C ILE A 53 12.45 8.34 -0.11
N SER A 54 11.66 7.29 0.10
CA SER A 54 11.04 6.51 -0.98
C SER A 54 10.05 7.36 -1.78
N LEU A 55 9.20 8.15 -1.12
CA LEU A 55 8.21 9.01 -1.77
C LEU A 55 8.88 10.13 -2.57
N LEU A 56 9.84 10.83 -1.97
CA LEU A 56 10.58 11.91 -2.63
C LEU A 56 11.39 11.36 -3.81
N GLY A 57 12.09 10.26 -3.63
CA GLY A 57 12.85 9.59 -4.70
C GLY A 57 11.94 9.14 -5.85
N GLY A 58 10.79 8.54 -5.53
CA GLY A 58 9.80 8.14 -6.53
C GLY A 58 9.21 9.34 -7.29
N MET A 59 8.90 10.44 -6.61
CA MET A 59 8.40 11.67 -7.23
C MET A 59 9.43 12.29 -8.17
N ILE A 60 10.68 12.44 -7.72
CA ILE A 60 11.77 12.98 -8.53
C ILE A 60 12.04 12.08 -9.75
N PHE A 61 12.09 10.78 -9.54
CA PHE A 61 12.29 9.80 -10.61
C PHE A 61 11.17 9.88 -11.65
N SER A 62 9.91 9.89 -11.23
CA SER A 62 8.75 9.97 -12.12
C SER A 62 8.73 11.27 -12.92
N TYR A 63 9.09 12.39 -12.30
CA TYR A 63 9.16 13.68 -12.98
C TYR A 63 10.26 13.70 -14.04
N ILE A 64 11.48 13.27 -13.70
CA ILE A 64 12.61 13.23 -14.64
C ILE A 64 12.33 12.28 -15.82
N MET A 65 11.85 11.06 -15.52
CA MET A 65 11.58 10.08 -16.58
C MET A 65 10.39 10.48 -17.44
N GLY A 66 9.36 11.10 -16.85
CA GLY A 66 8.25 11.69 -17.61
C GLY A 66 8.76 12.73 -18.61
N ALA A 67 9.57 13.68 -18.17
CA ALA A 67 10.15 14.71 -19.04
C ALA A 67 11.04 14.12 -20.14
N VAL A 68 11.80 13.07 -19.84
CA VAL A 68 12.61 12.35 -20.85
C VAL A 68 11.70 11.70 -21.90
N ILE A 69 10.68 10.98 -21.48
CA ILE A 69 9.74 10.32 -22.40
C ILE A 69 9.03 11.34 -23.28
N ASP A 70 8.52 12.43 -22.69
CA ASP A 70 7.81 13.50 -23.42
C ASP A 70 8.71 14.17 -24.47
N ARG A 71 9.96 14.44 -24.11
CA ARG A 71 10.96 15.00 -25.06
C ARG A 71 11.18 14.09 -26.26
N TYR A 72 11.37 12.79 -26.03
CA TYR A 72 11.59 11.84 -27.13
C TYR A 72 10.31 11.54 -27.92
N ASN A 73 9.13 11.64 -27.28
CA ASN A 73 7.85 11.58 -27.99
C ASN A 73 7.69 12.76 -28.96
N ALA A 74 8.03 13.98 -28.53
CA ALA A 74 8.01 15.18 -29.39
C ALA A 74 8.99 15.09 -30.57
N LEU A 75 10.09 14.33 -30.43
CA LEU A 75 11.05 14.03 -31.48
C LEU A 75 10.64 12.86 -32.39
N GLY A 76 9.43 12.29 -32.21
CA GLY A 76 8.94 11.13 -32.96
C GLY A 76 9.64 9.80 -32.62
N ASN A 77 10.42 9.76 -31.55
CA ASN A 77 11.22 8.59 -31.16
C ASN A 77 10.89 8.09 -29.74
N SER A 78 9.63 7.77 -29.48
CA SER A 78 9.12 7.27 -28.19
C SER A 78 9.92 6.08 -27.65
N ARG A 79 10.38 5.20 -28.55
CA ARG A 79 11.16 4.02 -28.19
C ARG A 79 12.43 4.36 -27.40
N THR A 80 13.14 5.40 -27.80
CA THR A 80 14.38 5.84 -27.13
C THR A 80 14.09 6.35 -25.72
N GLY A 81 13.01 7.11 -25.50
CA GLY A 81 12.60 7.57 -24.17
C GLY A 81 12.33 6.40 -23.22
N PHE A 82 11.62 5.38 -23.69
CA PHE A 82 11.39 4.17 -22.88
C PHE A 82 12.65 3.35 -22.63
N LEU A 83 13.56 3.24 -23.60
CA LEU A 83 14.84 2.54 -23.41
C LEU A 83 15.73 3.24 -22.36
N ILE A 84 15.80 4.57 -22.38
CA ILE A 84 16.53 5.34 -21.37
C ILE A 84 15.93 5.10 -19.99
N SER A 85 14.60 5.13 -19.86
CA SER A 85 13.91 4.84 -18.59
C SER A 85 14.21 3.43 -18.10
N ALA A 86 14.16 2.43 -18.99
CA ALA A 86 14.49 1.05 -18.65
C ALA A 86 15.96 0.88 -18.22
N ALA A 87 16.90 1.51 -18.92
CA ALA A 87 18.32 1.49 -18.56
C ALA A 87 18.56 2.15 -17.20
N THR A 88 17.89 3.27 -16.91
CA THR A 88 17.98 3.94 -15.61
C THR A 88 17.45 3.06 -14.48
N ILE A 89 16.28 2.40 -14.67
CA ILE A 89 15.71 1.47 -13.69
C ILE A 89 16.67 0.30 -13.45
N PHE A 90 17.25 -0.26 -14.52
CA PHE A 90 18.21 -1.35 -14.42
C PHE A 90 19.45 -0.95 -13.62
N THR A 91 20.03 0.22 -13.93
CA THR A 91 21.19 0.75 -13.20
C THR A 91 20.89 0.98 -11.72
N LEU A 92 19.74 1.60 -11.39
CA LEU A 92 19.33 1.79 -10.01
C LEU A 92 19.10 0.46 -9.28
N SER A 93 18.57 -0.54 -9.97
CA SER A 93 18.39 -1.89 -9.41
C SER A 93 19.74 -2.57 -9.13
N LEU A 94 20.73 -2.42 -9.99
CA LEU A 94 22.09 -2.90 -9.76
C LEU A 94 22.75 -2.19 -8.57
N LEU A 95 22.63 -0.87 -8.47
CA LEU A 95 23.13 -0.10 -7.33
C LEU A 95 22.46 -0.53 -6.03
N HIS A 96 21.15 -0.81 -6.07
CA HIS A 96 20.43 -1.34 -4.92
C HIS A 96 20.95 -2.73 -4.51
N LEU A 97 21.19 -3.63 -5.47
CA LEU A 97 21.79 -4.94 -5.21
C LEU A 97 23.17 -4.80 -4.56
N ILE A 98 24.04 -3.96 -5.13
CA ILE A 98 25.38 -3.70 -4.60
C ILE A 98 25.30 -3.14 -3.18
N SER A 99 24.37 -2.22 -2.92
CA SER A 99 24.19 -1.65 -1.59
C SER A 99 23.73 -2.68 -0.55
N LEU A 100 22.91 -3.65 -0.94
CA LEU A 100 22.51 -4.75 -0.06
C LEU A 100 23.68 -5.71 0.23
N LEU A 101 24.50 -6.02 -0.78
CA LEU A 101 25.67 -6.87 -0.60
C LEU A 101 26.77 -6.20 0.23
N ALA A 102 26.82 -4.88 0.26
CA ALA A 102 27.80 -4.11 1.06
C ALA A 102 27.43 -3.99 2.55
N VAL A 103 26.20 -4.34 2.93
CA VAL A 103 25.81 -4.36 4.36
C VAL A 103 26.53 -5.52 5.04
N LYS A 104 27.42 -5.17 5.98
CA LYS A 104 28.08 -6.19 6.83
C LYS A 104 27.02 -6.74 7.79
N GLU A 105 26.84 -8.02 7.76
CA GLU A 105 26.15 -8.74 8.82
C GLU A 105 27.11 -8.78 10.01
N ASP A 106 27.04 -7.77 10.90
CA ASP A 106 27.66 -7.90 12.20
C ASP A 106 27.02 -9.12 12.85
N ASN A 107 27.87 -10.01 13.42
CA ASN A 107 27.48 -11.27 14.02
C ASN A 107 26.23 -11.10 14.89
N ILE A 108 25.05 -11.16 14.23
CA ILE A 108 23.82 -11.46 14.94
C ILE A 108 24.12 -12.82 15.55
N PRO A 109 24.09 -12.98 16.91
CA PRO A 109 24.35 -14.28 17.53
C PRO A 109 23.55 -15.30 16.73
N SER A 110 24.27 -16.24 16.11
CA SER A 110 23.64 -17.30 15.33
C SER A 110 22.52 -17.83 16.19
N ALA A 111 21.28 -17.68 15.73
CA ALA A 111 20.17 -18.31 16.44
C ALA A 111 20.60 -19.76 16.69
N PRO A 112 20.43 -20.30 17.92
CA PRO A 112 20.81 -21.67 18.21
C PRO A 112 20.31 -22.53 17.07
N GLU A 113 21.12 -23.45 16.54
CA GLU A 113 20.89 -24.28 15.35
C GLU A 113 19.39 -24.45 15.08
N GLU A 114 18.89 -23.69 14.09
CA GLU A 114 17.46 -23.68 13.80
C GLU A 114 17.06 -25.12 13.52
N LYS A 115 16.32 -25.71 14.45
CA LYS A 115 15.48 -26.87 14.10
C LYS A 115 14.77 -26.46 12.83
N LYS A 116 15.01 -27.15 11.71
CA LYS A 116 14.33 -26.92 10.44
C LYS A 116 12.83 -27.00 10.68
N ILE A 117 12.24 -25.87 11.10
CA ILE A 117 10.81 -25.78 11.35
C ILE A 117 10.14 -25.87 9.97
N SER A 118 9.30 -26.86 9.79
CA SER A 118 8.55 -27.03 8.55
C SER A 118 7.74 -25.78 8.26
N ALA A 119 7.64 -25.37 7.00
CA ALA A 119 6.78 -24.25 6.60
C ALA A 119 5.33 -24.42 7.12
N LYS A 120 4.85 -25.67 7.21
CA LYS A 120 3.56 -26.02 7.79
C LYS A 120 3.48 -25.67 9.28
N ASP A 121 4.53 -25.93 10.04
CA ASP A 121 4.58 -25.65 11.48
C ASP A 121 4.65 -24.14 11.73
N VAL A 122 5.40 -23.39 10.92
CA VAL A 122 5.47 -21.92 10.98
C VAL A 122 4.08 -21.30 10.72
N ILE A 123 3.39 -21.76 9.67
CA ILE A 123 2.04 -21.30 9.34
C ILE A 123 1.08 -21.68 10.48
N SER A 124 1.12 -22.92 10.95
CA SER A 124 0.27 -23.39 12.03
C SER A 124 0.49 -22.60 13.31
N ASN A 125 1.74 -22.42 13.74
CA ASN A 125 2.08 -21.66 14.96
C ASN A 125 1.65 -20.20 14.86
N THR A 126 1.81 -19.56 13.69
CA THR A 126 1.37 -18.18 13.46
C THR A 126 -0.16 -18.09 13.55
N LEU A 127 -0.88 -19.04 12.94
CA LEU A 127 -2.35 -19.05 12.94
C LEU A 127 -2.95 -19.51 14.29
N LEU A 128 -2.22 -20.30 15.08
CA LEU A 128 -2.63 -20.69 16.43
C LEU A 128 -2.47 -19.52 17.43
N ASN A 129 -1.55 -18.60 17.19
CA ASN A 129 -1.36 -17.43 18.05
C ASN A 129 -2.56 -16.48 17.94
N LYS A 130 -3.28 -16.30 19.05
CA LYS A 130 -4.48 -15.49 19.13
C LYS A 130 -4.25 -14.02 18.73
N ASN A 131 -3.11 -13.44 19.11
CA ASN A 131 -2.79 -12.05 18.78
C ASN A 131 -2.46 -11.92 17.28
N MET A 132 -1.72 -12.87 16.71
CA MET A 132 -1.43 -12.87 15.28
C MET A 132 -2.70 -13.00 14.43
N ARG A 133 -3.65 -13.85 14.81
CA ARG A 133 -4.96 -13.93 14.13
C ARG A 133 -5.69 -12.60 14.12
N ARG A 134 -5.64 -11.85 15.21
CA ARG A 134 -6.27 -10.53 15.31
C ARG A 134 -5.60 -9.51 14.37
N ILE A 135 -4.28 -9.54 14.26
CA ILE A 135 -3.53 -8.66 13.35
C ILE A 135 -3.78 -9.06 11.88
N ILE A 136 -3.80 -10.35 11.59
CA ILE A 136 -4.15 -10.86 10.25
C ILE A 136 -5.56 -10.41 9.86
N LEU A 137 -6.53 -10.51 10.77
CA LEU A 137 -7.89 -10.01 10.54
C LEU A 137 -7.91 -8.50 10.29
N LEU A 138 -7.14 -7.71 11.05
CA LEU A 138 -6.99 -6.28 10.81
C LEU A 138 -6.47 -6.00 9.39
N ASN A 139 -5.46 -6.73 8.96
CA ASN A 139 -4.89 -6.59 7.61
C ASN A 139 -5.89 -7.02 6.51
N ILE A 140 -6.63 -8.10 6.72
CA ILE A 140 -7.73 -8.53 5.84
C ILE A 140 -8.76 -7.42 5.67
N LEU A 141 -9.26 -6.87 6.78
CA LEU A 141 -10.26 -5.80 6.76
C LEU A 141 -9.73 -4.54 6.08
N TRP A 142 -8.46 -4.18 6.33
CA TRP A 142 -7.80 -3.07 5.67
C TRP A 142 -7.72 -3.26 4.16
N GLN A 143 -7.16 -4.37 3.73
CA GLN A 143 -6.96 -4.67 2.31
C GLN A 143 -8.28 -4.84 1.56
N PHE A 144 -9.28 -5.44 2.22
CA PHE A 144 -10.62 -5.56 1.67
C PHE A 144 -11.28 -4.19 1.50
N GLY A 145 -11.28 -3.36 2.55
CA GLY A 145 -11.86 -2.02 2.49
C GLY A 145 -11.13 -1.11 1.49
N THR A 146 -9.80 -1.22 1.40
CA THR A 146 -9.03 -0.46 0.41
C THR A 146 -9.28 -0.99 -1.00
N GLY A 147 -9.20 -2.30 -1.21
CA GLY A 147 -9.28 -2.94 -2.52
C GLY A 147 -10.61 -2.73 -3.24
N ILE A 148 -11.72 -2.64 -2.50
CA ILE A 148 -13.05 -2.45 -3.10
C ILE A 148 -13.19 -1.08 -3.77
N SER A 149 -12.50 -0.06 -3.31
CA SER A 149 -12.66 1.33 -3.75
C SER A 149 -11.46 1.85 -4.56
N THR A 150 -10.24 1.67 -4.06
CA THR A 150 -9.06 2.34 -4.65
C THR A 150 -8.65 1.79 -6.01
N SER A 151 -9.03 0.56 -6.32
CA SER A 151 -8.76 -0.07 -7.61
C SER A 151 -9.35 0.70 -8.80
N PHE A 152 -10.35 1.53 -8.57
CA PHE A 152 -11.11 2.23 -9.61
C PHE A 152 -10.88 3.75 -9.62
N PHE A 153 -9.94 4.26 -8.79
CA PHE A 153 -9.65 5.69 -8.73
C PHE A 153 -9.27 6.29 -10.08
N GLY A 154 -8.42 5.61 -10.84
CA GLY A 154 -8.00 6.11 -12.15
C GLY A 154 -9.18 6.26 -13.12
N THR A 155 -10.06 5.25 -13.16
CA THR A 155 -11.28 5.30 -13.97
C THR A 155 -12.20 6.44 -13.54
N TYR A 156 -12.40 6.59 -12.24
CA TYR A 156 -13.25 7.64 -11.69
C TYR A 156 -12.70 9.04 -11.99
N GLN A 157 -11.41 9.25 -11.78
CA GLN A 157 -10.74 10.54 -12.05
C GLN A 157 -10.88 10.99 -13.49
N ILE A 158 -10.61 10.07 -14.43
CA ILE A 158 -10.54 10.41 -15.87
C ILE A 158 -11.90 10.34 -16.53
N ASN A 159 -12.64 9.23 -16.34
CA ASN A 159 -13.86 8.97 -17.10
C ASN A 159 -15.11 9.59 -16.49
N GLU A 160 -15.17 9.67 -15.14
CA GLU A 160 -16.37 10.15 -14.45
C GLU A 160 -16.23 11.61 -14.03
N LEU A 161 -15.10 11.98 -13.39
CA LEU A 161 -14.84 13.37 -12.96
C LEU A 161 -14.30 14.25 -14.08
N GLY A 162 -13.84 13.68 -15.21
CA GLY A 162 -13.31 14.40 -16.36
C GLY A 162 -11.98 15.15 -16.05
N PHE A 163 -11.19 14.66 -15.10
CA PHE A 163 -9.94 15.33 -14.76
C PHE A 163 -8.89 15.21 -15.87
N SER A 164 -8.19 16.28 -16.15
CA SER A 164 -7.03 16.25 -17.02
C SER A 164 -5.88 15.46 -16.35
N LEU A 165 -5.04 14.82 -17.17
CA LEU A 165 -3.83 14.13 -16.67
C LEU A 165 -2.93 15.08 -15.88
N LYS A 166 -2.86 16.35 -16.27
CA LYS A 166 -2.12 17.40 -15.53
C LYS A 166 -2.67 17.58 -14.12
N TYR A 167 -3.99 17.64 -13.96
CA TYR A 167 -4.61 17.79 -12.64
C TYR A 167 -4.37 16.56 -11.77
N VAL A 168 -4.49 15.35 -12.33
CA VAL A 168 -4.16 14.09 -11.64
C VAL A 168 -2.70 14.06 -11.18
N ALA A 169 -1.78 14.54 -12.01
CA ALA A 169 -0.36 14.65 -11.64
C ALA A 169 -0.14 15.64 -10.49
N ILE A 170 -0.82 16.79 -10.50
CA ILE A 170 -0.76 17.77 -9.38
C ILE A 170 -1.30 17.13 -8.09
N LEU A 171 -2.44 16.44 -8.14
CA LEU A 171 -2.99 15.73 -6.99
C LEU A 171 -2.03 14.68 -6.45
N SER A 172 -1.37 13.92 -7.32
CA SER A 172 -0.39 12.90 -6.92
C SER A 172 0.86 13.51 -6.27
N ALA A 173 1.31 14.67 -6.75
CA ALA A 173 2.40 15.41 -6.13
C ALA A 173 2.02 15.93 -4.74
N LEU A 174 0.83 16.54 -4.61
CA LEU A 174 0.29 16.99 -3.33
C LEU A 174 0.10 15.84 -2.35
N TYR A 175 -0.44 14.70 -2.82
CA TYR A 175 -0.55 13.47 -2.03
C TYR A 175 0.80 13.05 -1.45
N SER A 176 1.85 13.04 -2.27
CA SER A 176 3.20 12.66 -1.83
C SER A 176 3.75 13.62 -0.78
N ILE A 177 3.58 14.94 -0.98
CA ILE A 177 4.03 15.97 -0.04
C ILE A 177 3.30 15.84 1.31
N VAL A 178 1.97 15.74 1.29
CA VAL A 178 1.17 15.58 2.51
C VAL A 178 1.57 14.30 3.24
N ARG A 179 1.73 13.20 2.52
CA ARG A 179 2.14 11.93 3.09
C ARG A 179 3.52 12.00 3.75
N VAL A 180 4.49 12.68 3.12
CA VAL A 180 5.82 12.92 3.69
C VAL A 180 5.74 13.67 5.03
N ILE A 181 4.95 14.76 5.08
CA ILE A 181 4.79 15.57 6.29
C ILE A 181 4.19 14.72 7.42
N PHE A 182 3.09 14.03 7.14
CA PHE A 182 2.36 13.26 8.15
C PHE A 182 3.03 11.94 8.53
N SER A 183 3.84 11.33 7.65
CA SER A 183 4.65 10.14 8.01
C SER A 183 5.58 10.43 9.18
N ARG A 184 6.19 11.62 9.22
CA ARG A 184 7.05 12.04 10.33
C ARG A 184 6.27 12.24 11.63
N PHE A 185 5.06 12.80 11.54
CA PHE A 185 4.15 12.96 12.67
C PHE A 185 3.74 11.60 13.23
N PHE A 186 3.24 10.70 12.39
CA PHE A 186 2.81 9.36 12.81
C PHE A 186 3.94 8.49 13.35
N GLY A 187 5.15 8.59 12.77
CA GLY A 187 6.31 7.89 13.29
C GLY A 187 6.65 8.31 14.72
N LYS A 188 6.67 9.63 15.00
CA LYS A 188 6.90 10.14 16.36
C LYS A 188 5.76 9.79 17.31
N PHE A 189 4.52 9.84 16.82
CA PHE A 189 3.35 9.50 17.60
C PHE A 189 3.36 8.03 18.04
N ALA A 190 3.70 7.12 17.12
CA ALA A 190 3.82 5.69 17.41
C ALA A 190 4.94 5.39 18.42
N ASP A 191 6.11 6.05 18.29
CA ASP A 191 7.22 5.91 19.24
C ASP A 191 6.86 6.40 20.65
N LYS A 192 5.95 7.38 20.77
CA LYS A 192 5.54 7.97 22.05
C LYS A 192 4.38 7.22 22.72
N HIS A 193 3.46 6.65 21.93
CA HIS A 193 2.25 5.99 22.42
C HIS A 193 2.29 4.48 22.10
N SER A 194 1.64 4.09 21.02
CA SER A 194 1.66 2.72 20.50
C SER A 194 1.31 2.68 19.01
N TRP A 195 1.67 1.58 18.35
CA TRP A 195 1.23 1.33 16.97
C TRP A 195 -0.28 1.15 16.87
N ALA A 196 -0.92 0.60 17.90
CA ALA A 196 -2.36 0.44 17.97
C ALA A 196 -3.10 1.78 18.02
N ASP A 197 -2.65 2.72 18.87
CA ASP A 197 -3.23 4.06 18.98
C ASP A 197 -3.00 4.86 17.70
N MET A 198 -1.82 4.73 17.08
CA MET A 198 -1.51 5.36 15.82
C MET A 198 -2.43 4.84 14.70
N LEU A 199 -2.65 3.52 14.61
CA LEU A 199 -3.58 2.92 13.65
C LEU A 199 -5.02 3.36 13.91
N PHE A 200 -5.45 3.44 15.18
CA PHE A 200 -6.76 3.97 15.54
C PHE A 200 -6.97 5.37 14.96
N LEU A 201 -6.02 6.28 15.18
CA LEU A 201 -6.08 7.65 14.66
C LEU A 201 -6.08 7.64 13.11
N SER A 202 -5.18 6.87 12.52
CA SER A 202 -5.01 6.80 11.06
C SER A 202 -6.28 6.28 10.38
N PHE A 203 -6.86 5.17 10.84
CA PHE A 203 -8.11 4.62 10.28
C PHE A 203 -9.32 5.53 10.51
N SER A 204 -9.37 6.27 11.62
CA SER A 204 -10.41 7.29 11.87
C SER A 204 -10.35 8.39 10.81
N ILE A 205 -9.15 8.89 10.50
CA ILE A 205 -8.93 9.87 9.42
C ILE A 205 -9.31 9.25 8.07
N GLY A 206 -8.93 7.99 7.81
CA GLY A 206 -9.29 7.28 6.59
C GLY A 206 -10.80 7.14 6.40
N ALA A 207 -11.53 6.78 7.45
CA ALA A 207 -12.99 6.70 7.42
C ALA A 207 -13.62 8.05 7.05
N CYS A 208 -13.17 9.14 7.69
CA CYS A 208 -13.62 10.49 7.32
C CYS A 208 -13.32 10.83 5.85
N GLY A 209 -12.15 10.45 5.36
CA GLY A 209 -11.80 10.66 3.96
C GLY A 209 -12.74 9.94 3.00
N PHE A 210 -13.01 8.67 3.21
CA PHE A 210 -13.93 7.91 2.37
C PHE A 210 -15.37 8.42 2.48
N LEU A 211 -15.78 8.92 3.65
CA LEU A 211 -17.07 9.61 3.78
C LEU A 211 -17.13 10.86 2.90
N VAL A 212 -16.09 11.69 2.88
CA VAL A 212 -16.02 12.86 1.99
C VAL A 212 -16.10 12.43 0.52
N ASN A 213 -15.39 11.36 0.14
CA ASN A 213 -15.42 10.86 -1.25
C ASN A 213 -16.78 10.32 -1.69
N THR A 214 -17.63 9.90 -0.75
CA THR A 214 -19.01 9.50 -1.03
C THR A 214 -19.84 10.64 -1.65
N PHE A 215 -19.52 11.88 -1.33
CA PHE A 215 -20.21 13.06 -1.86
C PHE A 215 -19.52 13.69 -3.08
N THR A 216 -18.45 13.09 -3.56
CA THR A 216 -17.74 13.59 -4.75
C THR A 216 -18.55 13.28 -6.00
N ALA A 217 -18.76 14.29 -6.85
CA ALA A 217 -19.46 14.20 -8.13
C ALA A 217 -18.75 15.11 -9.14
N PRO A 218 -19.01 15.00 -10.46
CA PRO A 218 -18.38 15.88 -11.47
C PRO A 218 -18.54 17.38 -11.18
N ALA A 219 -19.69 17.80 -10.64
CA ALA A 219 -19.95 19.21 -10.35
C ALA A 219 -19.09 19.79 -9.23
N ASN A 220 -18.64 18.98 -8.27
CA ASN A 220 -17.85 19.41 -7.11
C ASN A 220 -16.48 18.70 -7.01
N GLY A 221 -16.19 17.81 -7.95
CA GLY A 221 -15.06 16.89 -7.89
C GLY A 221 -13.71 17.55 -7.71
N THR A 222 -13.49 18.71 -8.35
CA THR A 222 -12.23 19.45 -8.23
C THR A 222 -11.86 19.75 -6.77
N VAL A 223 -12.83 20.11 -5.94
CA VAL A 223 -12.60 20.45 -4.53
C VAL A 223 -12.75 19.21 -3.63
N PHE A 224 -13.86 18.49 -3.73
CA PHE A 224 -14.16 17.36 -2.84
C PHE A 224 -13.20 16.20 -3.04
N TYR A 225 -12.84 15.88 -4.28
CA TYR A 225 -11.88 14.81 -4.54
C TYR A 225 -10.47 15.21 -4.09
N ALA A 226 -10.07 16.48 -4.28
CA ALA A 226 -8.79 16.95 -3.77
C ALA A 226 -8.73 16.88 -2.24
N LEU A 227 -9.79 17.30 -1.55
CA LEU A 227 -9.90 17.22 -0.09
C LEU A 227 -9.81 15.76 0.37
N TYR A 228 -10.62 14.86 -0.23
CA TYR A 228 -10.53 13.44 0.02
C TYR A 228 -9.12 12.91 -0.18
N TYR A 229 -8.48 13.27 -1.30
CA TYR A 229 -7.17 12.72 -1.67
C TYR A 229 -6.05 13.16 -0.71
N MET A 230 -6.17 14.36 -0.15
CA MET A 230 -5.28 14.85 0.92
C MET A 230 -5.54 14.10 2.24
N ILE A 231 -6.79 13.91 2.64
CA ILE A 231 -7.14 13.10 3.83
C ILE A 231 -6.65 11.65 3.66
N TYR A 232 -6.79 11.10 2.46
CA TYR A 232 -6.30 9.76 2.11
C TYR A 232 -4.76 9.68 2.22
N ALA A 233 -4.04 10.74 1.83
CA ALA A 233 -2.59 10.82 2.02
C ALA A 233 -2.19 10.79 3.51
N ILE A 234 -2.91 11.54 4.35
CA ILE A 234 -2.69 11.54 5.80
C ILE A 234 -2.94 10.15 6.38
N TYR A 235 -4.06 9.53 6.05
CA TYR A 235 -4.38 8.18 6.48
C TYR A 235 -3.30 7.16 6.07
N MET A 236 -2.87 7.18 4.82
CA MET A 236 -1.85 6.26 4.31
C MET A 236 -0.47 6.46 4.95
N ALA A 237 -0.15 7.69 5.38
CA ALA A 237 1.10 7.99 6.08
C ALA A 237 1.24 7.21 7.41
N GLY A 238 0.13 6.98 8.11
CA GLY A 238 0.14 6.18 9.33
C GLY A 238 -0.05 4.68 9.05
N THR A 239 -1.07 4.33 8.28
CA THR A 239 -1.50 2.93 8.13
C THR A 239 -0.42 2.05 7.50
N ASN A 240 0.27 2.54 6.45
CA ASN A 240 1.25 1.75 5.72
C ASN A 240 2.41 1.26 6.61
N SER A 241 2.91 2.15 7.48
CA SER A 241 3.95 1.80 8.45
C SER A 241 3.39 1.05 9.66
N GLY A 242 2.18 1.39 10.08
CA GLY A 242 1.55 0.86 11.28
C GLY A 242 1.22 -0.62 11.20
N ILE A 243 0.63 -1.06 10.10
CA ILE A 243 0.28 -2.48 9.88
C ILE A 243 1.52 -3.38 9.91
N MET A 244 2.63 -2.90 9.35
CA MET A 244 3.89 -3.62 9.38
C MET A 244 4.46 -3.70 10.81
N ASN A 245 4.55 -2.56 11.48
CA ASN A 245 5.21 -2.50 12.78
C ASN A 245 4.38 -3.13 13.90
N ILE A 246 3.05 -3.06 13.86
CA ILE A 246 2.21 -3.77 14.83
C ILE A 246 2.39 -5.29 14.73
N THR A 247 2.67 -5.82 13.54
CA THR A 247 2.98 -7.24 13.38
C THR A 247 4.27 -7.59 14.13
N PHE A 248 5.26 -6.71 14.16
CA PHE A 248 6.51 -6.93 14.88
C PHE A 248 6.37 -6.89 16.41
N ASP A 249 5.42 -6.13 16.94
CA ASP A 249 5.15 -6.08 18.39
C ASP A 249 4.57 -7.39 18.94
N TYR A 250 3.97 -8.21 18.06
CA TYR A 250 3.29 -9.46 18.44
C TYR A 250 3.85 -10.72 17.79
N ALA A 251 4.87 -10.60 16.95
CA ALA A 251 5.62 -11.72 16.38
C ALA A 251 6.98 -11.85 17.04
N SER A 252 7.36 -13.08 17.46
CA SER A 252 8.73 -13.33 17.91
C SER A 252 9.74 -12.96 16.83
N HIS A 253 10.96 -12.57 17.22
CA HIS A 253 12.02 -12.15 16.29
C HIS A 253 12.22 -13.15 15.14
N GLU A 254 12.24 -14.44 15.46
CA GLU A 254 12.41 -15.54 14.51
C GLU A 254 11.26 -15.68 13.51
N ASN A 255 10.04 -15.34 13.92
CA ASN A 255 8.83 -15.53 13.10
C ASN A 255 8.33 -14.27 12.40
N ARG A 256 9.00 -13.12 12.54
CA ARG A 256 8.55 -11.82 11.97
C ARG A 256 8.35 -11.87 10.46
N ALA A 257 9.29 -12.45 9.72
CA ALA A 257 9.19 -12.54 8.27
C ALA A 257 8.00 -13.42 7.85
N ALA A 258 7.83 -14.57 8.51
CA ALA A 258 6.72 -15.48 8.25
C ALA A 258 5.37 -14.85 8.62
N ALA A 259 5.28 -14.18 9.77
CA ALA A 259 4.08 -13.48 10.21
C ALA A 259 3.65 -12.38 9.23
N LEU A 260 4.62 -11.57 8.74
CA LEU A 260 4.37 -10.59 7.69
C LEU A 260 3.93 -11.24 6.38
N GLY A 261 4.61 -12.30 5.96
CA GLY A 261 4.29 -13.03 4.74
C GLY A 261 2.87 -13.60 4.77
N ILE A 262 2.51 -14.29 5.85
CA ILE A 262 1.17 -14.87 6.05
C ILE A 262 0.12 -13.75 6.09
N SER A 263 0.35 -12.69 6.86
CA SER A 263 -0.56 -11.54 6.94
C SER A 263 -0.76 -10.88 5.58
N SER A 264 0.32 -10.70 4.82
CA SER A 264 0.27 -10.12 3.47
C SER A 264 -0.46 -11.01 2.47
N ALA A 265 -0.29 -12.34 2.55
CA ALA A 265 -0.99 -13.28 1.69
C ALA A 265 -2.50 -13.24 1.92
N PHE A 266 -2.96 -13.32 3.18
CA PHE A 266 -4.39 -13.22 3.51
C PHE A 266 -4.96 -11.85 3.13
N GLY A 267 -4.25 -10.77 3.44
CA GLY A 267 -4.64 -9.42 3.05
C GLY A 267 -4.73 -9.24 1.53
N GLY A 268 -3.74 -9.74 0.79
CA GLY A 268 -3.73 -9.68 -0.68
C GLY A 268 -4.90 -10.45 -1.31
N CYS A 269 -5.21 -11.65 -0.81
CA CYS A 269 -6.39 -12.40 -1.24
C CYS A 269 -7.69 -11.63 -0.97
N ALA A 270 -7.81 -11.01 0.22
CA ALA A 270 -8.97 -10.22 0.58
C ALA A 270 -9.10 -8.97 -0.33
N GLY A 271 -8.01 -8.26 -0.59
CA GLY A 271 -8.00 -7.12 -1.51
C GLY A 271 -8.35 -7.49 -2.95
N PHE A 272 -7.87 -8.64 -3.42
CA PHE A 272 -8.24 -9.17 -4.74
C PHE A 272 -9.75 -9.47 -4.83
N LEU A 273 -10.30 -10.21 -3.86
CA LEU A 273 -11.73 -10.51 -3.82
C LEU A 273 -12.57 -9.22 -3.73
N ALA A 274 -12.12 -8.25 -2.94
CA ALA A 274 -12.76 -6.95 -2.84
C ALA A 274 -12.76 -6.19 -4.16
N SER A 275 -11.65 -6.21 -4.91
CA SER A 275 -11.58 -5.57 -6.22
C SER A 275 -12.53 -6.22 -7.24
N LEU A 276 -12.70 -7.54 -7.20
CA LEU A 276 -13.70 -8.24 -8.04
C LEU A 276 -15.13 -7.84 -7.70
N LEU A 277 -15.44 -7.70 -6.40
CA LEU A 277 -16.76 -7.20 -5.97
C LEU A 277 -16.96 -5.75 -6.39
N GLY A 278 -15.95 -4.90 -6.22
CA GLY A 278 -15.98 -3.51 -6.67
C GLY A 278 -16.20 -3.40 -8.18
N ALA A 279 -15.54 -4.25 -8.98
CA ALA A 279 -15.74 -4.30 -10.43
C ALA A 279 -17.18 -4.64 -10.83
N LYS A 280 -17.82 -5.58 -10.12
CA LYS A 280 -19.24 -5.92 -10.35
C LYS A 280 -20.16 -4.74 -10.03
N ILE A 281 -19.91 -4.05 -8.91
CA ILE A 281 -20.68 -2.84 -8.54
C ILE A 281 -20.48 -1.75 -9.60
N LEU A 282 -19.23 -1.49 -10.00
CA LEU A 282 -18.91 -0.52 -11.05
C LEU A 282 -19.67 -0.81 -12.35
N SER A 283 -19.57 -2.06 -12.83
CA SER A 283 -20.23 -2.48 -14.07
C SER A 283 -21.75 -2.38 -13.98
N ALA A 284 -22.36 -2.74 -12.85
CA ALA A 284 -23.80 -2.66 -12.65
C ALA A 284 -24.32 -1.22 -12.64
N VAL A 285 -23.59 -0.32 -11.97
CA VAL A 285 -23.97 1.11 -11.91
C VAL A 285 -23.81 1.78 -13.28
N GLN A 286 -22.71 1.51 -13.98
CA GLN A 286 -22.46 2.06 -15.31
C GLN A 286 -23.45 1.51 -16.35
N ALA A 287 -23.82 0.23 -16.28
CA ALA A 287 -24.83 -0.36 -17.16
C ALA A 287 -26.21 0.30 -17.00
N ASN A 288 -26.52 0.83 -15.81
CA ASN A 288 -27.73 1.59 -15.54
C ASN A 288 -27.58 3.11 -15.84
N GLY A 289 -26.55 3.52 -16.57
CA GLY A 289 -26.30 4.92 -16.92
C GLY A 289 -25.99 5.81 -15.71
N ASN A 290 -25.36 5.26 -14.66
CA ASN A 290 -25.09 5.94 -13.38
C ASN A 290 -26.37 6.48 -12.70
N ALA A 291 -27.49 5.77 -12.84
CA ALA A 291 -28.77 6.15 -12.23
C ALA A 291 -29.24 5.09 -11.24
N ILE A 292 -29.56 5.51 -10.02
CA ILE A 292 -30.16 4.67 -8.97
C ILE A 292 -31.36 5.43 -8.40
N PHE A 293 -32.55 4.83 -8.43
CA PHE A 293 -33.82 5.47 -8.00
C PHE A 293 -34.01 6.89 -8.55
N SER A 294 -33.76 7.09 -9.87
CA SER A 294 -33.86 8.37 -10.56
C SER A 294 -32.86 9.45 -10.13
N HIS A 295 -31.87 9.12 -9.32
CA HIS A 295 -30.77 10.01 -8.96
C HIS A 295 -29.48 9.57 -9.65
N THR A 296 -28.67 10.54 -10.07
CA THR A 296 -27.32 10.25 -10.60
C THR A 296 -26.39 9.85 -9.47
N VAL A 297 -25.93 8.61 -9.48
CA VAL A 297 -25.00 8.05 -8.47
C VAL A 297 -23.88 7.33 -9.18
N TYR A 298 -22.67 7.79 -8.98
CA TYR A 298 -21.49 7.17 -9.54
C TYR A 298 -21.04 5.97 -8.68
N ALA A 299 -20.55 4.92 -9.33
CA ALA A 299 -20.11 3.70 -8.65
C ALA A 299 -19.09 4.00 -7.55
N GLN A 300 -18.16 4.93 -7.78
CA GLN A 300 -17.15 5.29 -6.80
C GLN A 300 -17.72 5.87 -5.50
N GLN A 301 -18.85 6.55 -5.55
CA GLN A 301 -19.56 7.05 -4.36
C GLN A 301 -20.03 5.88 -3.49
N ILE A 302 -20.61 4.85 -4.11
CA ILE A 302 -21.06 3.63 -3.40
C ILE A 302 -19.86 2.89 -2.82
N LEU A 303 -18.81 2.67 -3.63
CA LEU A 303 -17.60 1.98 -3.18
C LEU A 303 -16.93 2.72 -2.03
N SER A 304 -16.91 4.05 -2.07
CA SER A 304 -16.38 4.88 -0.98
C SER A 304 -17.23 4.79 0.28
N PHE A 305 -18.55 4.78 0.15
CA PHE A 305 -19.45 4.59 1.29
C PHE A 305 -19.26 3.21 1.94
N VAL A 306 -19.14 2.16 1.15
CA VAL A 306 -18.84 0.80 1.64
C VAL A 306 -17.49 0.79 2.37
N THR A 307 -16.47 1.43 1.81
CA THR A 307 -15.15 1.54 2.46
C THR A 307 -15.24 2.32 3.77
N PHE A 308 -16.02 3.41 3.82
CA PHE A 308 -16.29 4.15 5.05
C PHE A 308 -16.89 3.26 6.14
N LEU A 309 -17.88 2.43 5.80
CA LEU A 309 -18.50 1.50 6.76
C LEU A 309 -17.50 0.45 7.27
N ILE A 310 -16.69 -0.13 6.35
CA ILE A 310 -15.65 -1.09 6.71
C ILE A 310 -14.60 -0.43 7.62
N PHE A 311 -14.15 0.77 7.29
CA PHE A 311 -13.15 1.47 8.10
C PHE A 311 -13.70 1.91 9.45
N SER A 312 -14.97 2.27 9.54
CA SER A 312 -15.65 2.51 10.82
C SER A 312 -15.65 1.25 11.69
N ALA A 313 -15.95 0.09 11.10
CA ALA A 313 -15.84 -1.19 11.79
C ALA A 313 -14.39 -1.51 12.20
N VAL A 314 -13.39 -1.19 11.36
CA VAL A 314 -11.96 -1.32 11.69
C VAL A 314 -11.57 -0.43 12.86
N VAL A 315 -12.04 0.82 12.91
CA VAL A 315 -11.79 1.75 14.02
C VAL A 315 -12.33 1.16 15.34
N ILE A 316 -13.56 0.65 15.32
CA ILE A 316 -14.16 -0.02 16.48
C ILE A 316 -13.34 -1.26 16.86
N TYR A 317 -12.95 -2.08 15.89
CA TYR A 317 -12.14 -3.27 16.10
C TYR A 317 -10.78 -2.95 16.72
N ILE A 318 -10.08 -1.93 16.22
CA ILE A 318 -8.80 -1.48 16.80
C ILE A 318 -9.01 -1.06 18.25
N LYS A 319 -10.01 -0.22 18.55
CA LYS A 319 -10.27 0.30 19.89
C LYS A 319 -10.65 -0.80 20.88
N THR A 320 -11.47 -1.77 20.46
CA THR A 320 -12.01 -2.79 21.36
C THR A 320 -11.13 -4.02 21.50
N VAL A 321 -10.36 -4.34 20.47
CA VAL A 321 -9.57 -5.58 20.42
C VAL A 321 -8.06 -5.31 20.40
N ILE A 322 -7.56 -4.50 19.43
CA ILE A 322 -6.13 -4.37 19.20
C ILE A 322 -5.44 -3.58 20.32
N VAL A 323 -6.02 -2.44 20.74
CA VAL A 323 -5.46 -1.60 21.82
C VAL A 323 -5.37 -2.36 23.15
N LYS A 324 -6.25 -3.36 23.37
CA LYS A 324 -6.29 -4.17 24.60
C LYS A 324 -5.37 -5.40 24.55
N MET A 325 -4.63 -5.61 23.49
CA MET A 325 -3.71 -6.75 23.40
C MET A 325 -2.44 -6.48 24.23
N LYS A 326 -2.01 -7.46 25.02
CA LYS A 326 -0.72 -7.41 25.73
C LYS A 326 0.41 -7.72 24.74
N ARG A 327 1.48 -6.95 24.78
CA ARG A 327 2.71 -7.19 24.00
C ARG A 327 3.42 -8.44 24.49
N ILE A 328 4.32 -8.98 23.67
CA ILE A 328 5.09 -10.19 24.01
C ILE A 328 6.07 -9.90 25.19
N ASP A 329 6.51 -8.65 25.30
CA ASP A 329 7.53 -8.23 26.28
C ASP A 329 6.91 -7.71 27.62
N GLU A 330 5.60 -7.77 27.76
CA GLU A 330 4.82 -7.49 28.98
C GLU A 330 4.22 -8.78 29.57
#